data_23e2d37b725ed127f0262f79a74de666
#
_entry.id   23e2d37b725ed127f0262f79a74de666
#
_cell.length_a   1.000
_cell.length_b   1.000
_cell.length_c   1.000
_cell.angle_alpha   90.00
_cell.angle_beta   90.00
_cell.angle_gamma   90.00
#
_symmetry.space_group_name_H-M   'P 1'
#
loop_
_entity.id
_entity.type
_entity.pdbx_description
1 polymer ?
#
loop_
_entity_poly.entity_id
_entity_poly.type
_entity_poly.pdbx_seq_one_letter_code
_entity_poly.pdbx_strand_id
1 'polypeptide(L)'
;IIFARHLRELGRPPGWISVPLIVTSHAWEDGKNELSHQDPTVGEALLGEMSDVSRVLFPADANTAVEALRSVYSGHGQIGCLVVPKRPVANVFGNAATRALISQGAALVAGDLARCTVQLVAIGAYQLREALRARDRLEDRGHSACVSYVCEPGRFREARDEMEAQFVVSEDALCGLFPPGTPRIFVTHTRPEPLVGVLRRLDTSLTACRFAGFRNRGGTLDVSGMLFANRCAWAHLIQHCAELLGIQPATLLERSELEAISGHGNPQVVF
;
A
#
# COMPACT_ATOMS: atom_id res chain seq x y z
N ILE A 1 11.71 -10.17 18.01
CA ILE A 1 10.24 -10.26 18.20
C ILE A 1 9.93 -10.95 19.54
N ILE A 2 10.29 -12.22 19.73
CA ILE A 2 9.99 -13.01 20.96
C ILE A 2 10.42 -12.28 22.22
N PHE A 3 11.66 -11.78 22.26
CA PHE A 3 12.19 -11.06 23.41
C PHE A 3 11.42 -9.75 23.70
N ALA A 4 11.07 -9.00 22.66
CA ALA A 4 10.30 -7.77 22.81
C ALA A 4 8.88 -8.05 23.37
N ARG A 5 8.21 -9.08 22.88
CA ARG A 5 6.92 -9.54 23.43
C ARG A 5 7.05 -9.88 24.92
N HIS A 6 8.04 -10.70 25.24
CA HIS A 6 8.23 -11.16 26.62
C HIS A 6 8.48 -10.02 27.61
N LEU A 7 9.28 -9.03 27.24
CA LEU A 7 9.46 -7.84 28.08
C LEU A 7 8.15 -7.09 28.30
N ARG A 8 7.33 -6.93 27.27
CA ARG A 8 6.02 -6.26 27.37
C ARG A 8 5.04 -7.03 28.27
N GLU A 9 4.95 -8.34 28.10
CA GLU A 9 4.13 -9.21 28.93
C GLU A 9 4.52 -9.14 30.41
N LEU A 10 5.82 -8.91 30.69
CA LEU A 10 6.31 -8.71 32.06
C LEU A 10 6.18 -7.25 32.56
N GLY A 11 5.57 -6.36 31.78
CA GLY A 11 5.45 -4.93 32.12
C GLY A 11 6.80 -4.21 32.20
N ARG A 12 7.85 -4.75 31.57
CA ARG A 12 9.19 -4.16 31.60
C ARG A 12 9.40 -3.27 30.38
N PRO A 13 9.91 -2.03 30.54
CA PRO A 13 10.25 -1.19 29.42
C PRO A 13 11.38 -1.86 28.63
N PRO A 14 11.29 -1.87 27.28
CA PRO A 14 12.41 -2.33 26.46
C PRO A 14 13.58 -1.35 26.63
N GLY A 15 14.72 -1.86 27.09
CA GLY A 15 15.92 -1.05 27.33
C GLY A 15 16.75 -0.77 26.07
N TRP A 16 16.27 -1.12 24.89
CA TRP A 16 16.99 -0.99 23.62
C TRP A 16 16.20 -0.18 22.59
N ILE A 17 16.93 0.55 21.75
CA ILE A 17 16.37 1.32 20.63
C ILE A 17 15.76 0.35 19.62
N SER A 18 14.66 0.75 19.00
CA SER A 18 14.03 -0.05 17.93
C SER A 18 14.99 -0.32 16.78
N VAL A 19 14.93 -1.51 16.22
CA VAL A 19 15.84 -1.99 15.18
C VAL A 19 15.21 -1.76 13.81
N PRO A 20 15.80 -0.92 12.93
CA PRO A 20 15.35 -0.81 11.55
C PRO A 20 15.83 -2.02 10.74
N LEU A 21 14.93 -2.57 9.94
CA LEU A 21 15.20 -3.51 8.88
C LEU A 21 14.85 -2.85 7.55
N ILE A 22 15.83 -2.59 6.71
CA ILE A 22 15.60 -1.97 5.40
C ILE A 22 15.52 -3.05 4.34
N VAL A 23 14.34 -3.20 3.75
CA VAL A 23 14.06 -4.12 2.66
C VAL A 23 13.82 -3.31 1.40
N THR A 24 14.67 -3.47 0.41
CA THR A 24 14.48 -2.79 -0.88
C THR A 24 13.37 -3.48 -1.68
N SER A 25 12.67 -2.73 -2.55
CA SER A 25 11.50 -3.18 -3.31
C SER A 25 11.85 -4.18 -4.40
N HIS A 26 12.37 -5.32 -4.02
CA HIS A 26 12.90 -6.29 -4.95
C HIS A 26 11.83 -6.87 -5.87
N ALA A 27 10.67 -7.19 -5.30
CA ALA A 27 9.57 -7.84 -6.02
C ALA A 27 9.07 -7.05 -7.26
N TRP A 28 9.37 -5.76 -7.34
CA TRP A 28 9.00 -4.88 -8.45
C TRP A 28 10.20 -4.38 -9.26
N GLU A 29 11.42 -4.71 -8.86
CA GLU A 29 12.67 -4.27 -9.49
C GLU A 29 13.52 -5.44 -9.97
N ASP A 30 12.89 -6.48 -10.51
CA ASP A 30 13.53 -7.76 -10.85
C ASP A 30 14.46 -7.70 -12.05
N GLY A 31 14.42 -6.66 -12.85
CA GLY A 31 15.10 -6.56 -14.14
C GLY A 31 16.61 -6.87 -14.20
N LYS A 32 17.26 -7.14 -13.05
CA LYS A 32 18.69 -7.48 -12.99
C LYS A 32 19.08 -8.59 -12.02
N ASN A 33 18.17 -9.07 -11.17
CA ASN A 33 18.57 -9.88 -10.01
C ASN A 33 17.98 -11.30 -10.00
N GLU A 34 17.27 -11.74 -11.01
CA GLU A 34 16.60 -13.04 -11.10
C GLU A 34 15.55 -13.30 -9.97
N LEU A 35 14.53 -14.07 -10.27
CA LEU A 35 13.37 -14.38 -9.39
C LEU A 35 13.75 -15.02 -8.04
N SER A 36 14.97 -15.53 -7.88
CA SER A 36 15.34 -16.36 -6.74
C SER A 36 15.50 -15.62 -5.41
N HIS A 37 15.54 -14.26 -5.42
CA HIS A 37 15.89 -13.47 -4.23
C HIS A 37 14.85 -12.40 -3.90
N GLN A 38 13.70 -12.38 -4.57
CA GLN A 38 12.85 -11.21 -4.64
C GLN A 38 11.40 -11.57 -4.34
N ASP A 39 11.12 -11.61 -3.06
CA ASP A 39 9.81 -12.03 -2.57
C ASP A 39 9.39 -11.10 -1.41
N PRO A 40 8.12 -10.65 -1.36
CA PRO A 40 7.64 -9.78 -0.29
C PRO A 40 7.44 -10.50 1.06
N THR A 41 7.71 -11.80 1.14
CA THR A 41 7.39 -12.67 2.30
C THR A 41 7.92 -12.15 3.63
N VAL A 42 9.11 -11.52 3.69
CA VAL A 42 9.65 -10.98 4.94
C VAL A 42 8.75 -9.88 5.51
N GLY A 43 8.33 -8.94 4.66
CA GLY A 43 7.37 -7.90 5.05
C GLY A 43 6.01 -8.47 5.44
N GLU A 44 5.54 -9.45 4.68
CA GLU A 44 4.26 -10.15 4.93
C GLU A 44 4.27 -10.90 6.26
N ALA A 45 5.35 -11.61 6.58
CA ALA A 45 5.51 -12.30 7.86
C ALA A 45 5.51 -11.30 9.04
N LEU A 46 6.22 -10.18 8.87
CA LEU A 46 6.27 -9.13 9.89
C LEU A 46 4.92 -8.41 10.07
N LEU A 47 4.11 -8.28 9.00
CA LEU A 47 2.73 -7.79 9.10
C LEU A 47 1.83 -8.74 9.92
N GLY A 48 2.15 -10.02 9.99
CA GLY A 48 1.47 -11.01 10.82
C GLY A 48 1.73 -10.84 12.32
N GLU A 49 2.81 -10.17 12.70
CA GLU A 49 3.21 -9.94 14.09
C GLU A 49 2.37 -8.84 14.77
N MET A 50 2.49 -8.73 16.11
CA MET A 50 1.83 -7.67 16.91
C MET A 50 2.37 -6.29 16.51
N SER A 51 1.48 -5.34 16.22
CA SER A 51 1.88 -3.98 15.74
C SER A 51 2.66 -3.18 16.78
N ASP A 52 2.52 -3.49 18.05
CA ASP A 52 3.29 -2.90 19.14
C ASP A 52 4.75 -3.37 19.16
N VAL A 53 5.07 -4.49 18.48
CA VAL A 53 6.40 -5.10 18.41
C VAL A 53 7.01 -4.99 17.02
N SER A 54 6.18 -5.11 15.98
CA SER A 54 6.62 -5.15 14.58
C SER A 54 5.86 -4.13 13.75
N ARG A 55 6.61 -3.17 13.21
CA ARG A 55 6.10 -2.14 12.31
C ARG A 55 6.58 -2.44 10.90
N VAL A 56 5.67 -2.50 9.94
CA VAL A 56 6.02 -2.59 8.51
C VAL A 56 5.60 -1.30 7.84
N LEU A 57 6.58 -0.55 7.37
CA LEU A 57 6.39 0.76 6.75
C LEU A 57 6.74 0.68 5.26
N PHE A 58 5.89 1.30 4.46
CA PHE A 58 6.06 1.44 3.02
C PHE A 58 6.26 2.92 2.70
N PRO A 59 7.49 3.47 2.77
CA PRO A 59 7.74 4.85 2.37
C PRO A 59 7.39 5.09 0.91
N ALA A 60 6.74 6.22 0.62
CA ALA A 60 6.33 6.59 -0.74
C ALA A 60 7.47 7.22 -1.54
N ASP A 61 8.38 7.91 -0.85
CA ASP A 61 9.46 8.72 -1.40
C ASP A 61 10.60 8.91 -0.40
N ALA A 62 11.63 9.68 -0.77
CA ALA A 62 12.78 9.93 0.09
C ALA A 62 12.41 10.67 1.38
N ASN A 63 11.47 11.62 1.33
CA ASN A 63 11.04 12.39 2.51
C ASN A 63 10.35 11.46 3.52
N THR A 64 9.45 10.60 3.05
CA THR A 64 8.74 9.63 3.89
C THR A 64 9.67 8.54 4.40
N ALA A 65 10.69 8.14 3.65
CA ALA A 65 11.70 7.18 4.11
C ALA A 65 12.53 7.73 5.27
N VAL A 66 12.98 8.98 5.19
CA VAL A 66 13.73 9.65 6.25
C VAL A 66 12.89 9.77 7.53
N GLU A 67 11.63 10.20 7.42
CA GLU A 67 10.77 10.36 8.58
C GLU A 67 10.35 9.02 9.20
N ALA A 68 10.09 8.00 8.35
CA ALA A 68 9.83 6.63 8.81
C ALA A 68 11.03 6.09 9.60
N LEU A 69 12.24 6.25 9.08
CA LEU A 69 13.47 5.84 9.78
C LEU A 69 13.66 6.59 11.10
N ARG A 70 13.42 7.91 11.10
CA ARG A 70 13.44 8.73 12.32
C ARG A 70 12.45 8.20 13.36
N SER A 71 11.21 7.88 12.94
CA SER A 71 10.17 7.36 13.83
C SER A 71 10.54 6.00 14.44
N VAL A 72 11.27 5.15 13.70
CA VAL A 72 11.79 3.88 14.22
C VAL A 72 12.87 4.11 15.26
N TYR A 73 13.85 4.97 14.98
CA TYR A 73 14.95 5.27 15.92
C TYR A 73 14.50 6.04 17.17
N SER A 74 13.38 6.78 17.08
CA SER A 74 12.78 7.45 18.25
C SER A 74 12.01 6.48 19.14
N GLY A 75 11.71 5.28 18.67
CA GLY A 75 10.99 4.24 19.40
C GLY A 75 11.92 3.29 20.14
N HIS A 76 11.35 2.51 21.04
CA HIS A 76 12.05 1.47 21.78
C HIS A 76 11.35 0.13 21.71
N GLY A 77 12.10 -0.95 21.61
CA GLY A 77 11.61 -2.32 21.70
C GLY A 77 10.82 -2.81 20.51
N GLN A 78 10.96 -2.18 19.34
CA GLN A 78 10.27 -2.57 18.13
C GLN A 78 11.24 -2.99 17.02
N ILE A 79 10.75 -3.74 16.06
CA ILE A 79 11.38 -3.93 14.76
C ILE A 79 10.61 -3.07 13.76
N GLY A 80 11.32 -2.16 13.09
CA GLY A 80 10.76 -1.31 12.04
C GLY A 80 11.23 -1.79 10.67
N CYS A 81 10.40 -2.51 9.94
CA CYS A 81 10.70 -2.95 8.58
C CYS A 81 10.29 -1.86 7.59
N LEU A 82 11.26 -1.24 6.92
CA LEU A 82 11.04 -0.25 5.87
C LEU A 82 11.19 -0.93 4.50
N VAL A 83 10.13 -0.98 3.73
CA VAL A 83 10.12 -1.50 2.36
C VAL A 83 10.26 -0.34 1.39
N VAL A 84 11.43 -0.18 0.79
CA VAL A 84 11.81 0.99 0.00
C VAL A 84 12.28 0.62 -1.42
N PRO A 85 12.02 1.46 -2.45
CA PRO A 85 12.60 1.28 -3.77
C PRO A 85 14.13 1.37 -3.75
N LYS A 86 14.79 0.65 -4.64
CA LYS A 86 16.23 0.84 -4.94
C LYS A 86 16.47 2.05 -5.82
N ARG A 87 15.49 2.38 -6.67
CA ARG A 87 15.57 3.49 -7.61
C ARG A 87 14.94 4.75 -7.02
N PRO A 88 15.46 5.92 -7.35
CA PRO A 88 14.80 7.18 -6.98
C PRO A 88 13.37 7.22 -7.52
N VAL A 89 12.44 7.66 -6.69
CA VAL A 89 11.06 7.96 -7.05
C VAL A 89 10.78 9.44 -6.79
N ALA A 90 9.81 10.01 -7.49
CA ALA A 90 9.44 11.41 -7.30
C ALA A 90 8.92 11.65 -5.86
N ASN A 91 9.31 12.78 -5.28
CA ASN A 91 8.79 13.20 -3.99
C ASN A 91 7.35 13.67 -4.14
N VAL A 92 6.45 13.02 -3.43
CA VAL A 92 5.00 13.32 -3.40
C VAL A 92 4.65 14.11 -2.13
N PHE A 93 5.33 13.80 -1.02
CA PHE A 93 5.02 14.39 0.27
C PHE A 93 6.03 15.49 0.66
N GLY A 94 5.51 16.68 0.97
CA GLY A 94 6.29 17.73 1.64
C GLY A 94 6.46 17.44 3.14
N ASN A 95 7.37 18.16 3.81
CA ASN A 95 7.78 17.87 5.18
C ASN A 95 6.62 17.78 6.21
N ALA A 96 5.64 18.66 6.14
CA ALA A 96 4.49 18.64 7.07
C ALA A 96 3.60 17.41 6.81
N ALA A 97 3.27 17.15 5.54
CA ALA A 97 2.47 16.00 5.13
C ALA A 97 3.16 14.67 5.44
N THR A 98 4.49 14.61 5.29
CA THR A 98 5.30 13.45 5.67
C THR A 98 5.17 13.10 7.16
N ARG A 99 5.30 14.09 8.05
CA ARG A 99 5.14 13.86 9.49
C ARG A 99 3.73 13.40 9.85
N ALA A 100 2.71 14.00 9.23
CA ALA A 100 1.31 13.58 9.42
C ALA A 100 1.10 12.13 8.94
N LEU A 101 1.60 11.78 7.75
CA LEU A 101 1.52 10.42 7.21
C LEU A 101 2.14 9.38 8.18
N ILE A 102 3.37 9.62 8.66
CA ILE A 102 4.04 8.69 9.56
C ILE A 102 3.34 8.60 10.92
N SER A 103 2.81 9.70 11.41
CA SER A 103 2.04 9.73 12.67
C SER A 103 0.70 8.98 12.55
N GLN A 104 -0.01 9.13 11.45
CA GLN A 104 -1.35 8.54 11.23
C GLN A 104 -1.30 7.15 10.57
N GLY A 105 -0.22 6.83 9.87
CA GLY A 105 -0.06 5.59 9.12
C GLY A 105 -0.64 5.63 7.71
N ALA A 106 -1.51 6.60 7.39
CA ALA A 106 -2.05 6.86 6.06
C ALA A 106 -2.39 8.33 5.87
N ALA A 107 -2.55 8.77 4.62
CA ALA A 107 -2.99 10.11 4.26
C ALA A 107 -3.75 10.13 2.93
N LEU A 108 -4.66 11.08 2.76
CA LEU A 108 -5.19 11.45 1.45
C LEU A 108 -4.09 12.16 0.65
N VAL A 109 -3.89 11.71 -0.59
CA VAL A 109 -2.87 12.26 -1.50
C VAL A 109 -3.51 13.17 -2.55
N ALA A 110 -4.67 12.76 -3.08
CA ALA A 110 -5.36 13.50 -4.13
C ALA A 110 -6.87 13.28 -4.06
N GLY A 111 -7.64 14.27 -4.51
CA GLY A 111 -9.11 14.23 -4.54
C GLY A 111 -9.74 14.71 -3.24
N ASP A 112 -11.03 14.43 -3.10
CA ASP A 112 -11.87 14.79 -1.95
C ASP A 112 -12.66 13.56 -1.50
N LEU A 113 -12.40 13.09 -0.28
CA LEU A 113 -13.06 11.91 0.29
C LEU A 113 -14.58 12.04 0.42
N ALA A 114 -15.08 13.28 0.62
CA ALA A 114 -16.51 13.52 0.75
C ALA A 114 -17.25 13.45 -0.61
N ARG A 115 -16.54 13.52 -1.72
CA ARG A 115 -17.12 13.63 -3.06
C ARG A 115 -16.75 12.50 -4.00
N CYS A 116 -15.73 11.70 -3.67
CA CYS A 116 -15.27 10.66 -4.55
C CYS A 116 -16.24 9.47 -4.62
N THR A 117 -16.43 8.95 -5.80
CA THR A 117 -17.27 7.76 -6.07
C THR A 117 -16.48 6.46 -5.89
N VAL A 118 -15.15 6.53 -5.93
CA VAL A 118 -14.24 5.43 -5.70
C VAL A 118 -12.94 5.92 -5.07
N GLN A 119 -12.42 5.17 -4.11
CA GLN A 119 -11.15 5.44 -3.46
C GLN A 119 -10.08 4.45 -3.93
N LEU A 120 -8.99 4.97 -4.50
CA LEU A 120 -7.79 4.21 -4.82
C LEU A 120 -6.86 4.25 -3.61
N VAL A 121 -6.49 3.10 -3.07
CA VAL A 121 -5.65 2.98 -1.87
C VAL A 121 -4.34 2.32 -2.25
N ALA A 122 -3.24 3.07 -2.19
CA ALA A 122 -1.92 2.59 -2.56
C ALA A 122 -1.08 2.23 -1.33
N ILE A 123 -0.37 1.10 -1.40
CA ILE A 123 0.61 0.61 -0.42
C ILE A 123 1.89 0.26 -1.17
N GLY A 124 2.87 1.17 -1.16
CA GLY A 124 4.12 1.08 -1.90
C GLY A 124 4.29 2.21 -2.92
N ALA A 125 5.53 2.63 -3.14
CA ALA A 125 5.86 3.80 -3.94
C ALA A 125 5.43 3.67 -5.42
N TYR A 126 5.68 2.53 -6.03
CA TYR A 126 5.27 2.28 -7.42
C TYR A 126 3.75 2.14 -7.56
N GLN A 127 3.10 1.58 -6.56
CA GLN A 127 1.65 1.45 -6.47
C GLN A 127 0.97 2.83 -6.39
N LEU A 128 1.58 3.77 -5.66
CA LEU A 128 1.09 5.15 -5.60
C LEU A 128 1.10 5.82 -6.97
N ARG A 129 2.17 5.64 -7.74
CA ARG A 129 2.25 6.16 -9.12
C ARG A 129 1.10 5.65 -9.98
N GLU A 130 0.83 4.36 -9.93
CA GLU A 130 -0.25 3.76 -10.73
C GLU A 130 -1.65 4.19 -10.24
N ALA A 131 -1.84 4.34 -8.94
CA ALA A 131 -3.09 4.86 -8.38
C ALA A 131 -3.36 6.32 -8.81
N LEU A 132 -2.34 7.17 -8.84
CA LEU A 132 -2.45 8.56 -9.31
C LEU A 132 -2.81 8.61 -10.81
N ARG A 133 -2.14 7.81 -11.65
CA ARG A 133 -2.47 7.70 -13.08
C ARG A 133 -3.91 7.22 -13.31
N ALA A 134 -4.35 6.22 -12.54
CA ALA A 134 -5.72 5.73 -12.62
C ALA A 134 -6.74 6.80 -12.19
N ARG A 135 -6.45 7.53 -11.13
CA ARG A 135 -7.29 8.65 -10.67
C ARG A 135 -7.42 9.72 -11.75
N ASP A 136 -6.30 10.14 -12.34
CA ASP A 136 -6.31 11.17 -13.38
C ASP A 136 -7.16 10.72 -14.58
N ARG A 137 -7.05 9.46 -15.01
CA ARG A 137 -7.90 8.92 -16.06
C ARG A 137 -9.39 8.91 -15.68
N LEU A 138 -9.76 8.57 -14.44
CA LEU A 138 -11.14 8.60 -13.97
C LEU A 138 -11.70 10.03 -14.02
N GLU A 139 -10.95 11.01 -13.53
CA GLU A 139 -11.35 12.42 -13.58
C GLU A 139 -11.52 12.93 -15.02
N ASP A 140 -10.59 12.59 -15.93
CA ASP A 140 -10.69 12.91 -17.36
C ASP A 140 -11.95 12.32 -18.03
N ARG A 141 -12.47 11.24 -17.47
CA ARG A 141 -13.72 10.58 -17.93
C ARG A 141 -14.95 11.00 -17.11
N GLY A 142 -14.82 12.03 -16.26
CA GLY A 142 -15.93 12.60 -15.49
C GLY A 142 -16.32 11.83 -14.23
N HIS A 143 -15.46 10.94 -13.74
CA HIS A 143 -15.67 10.18 -12.52
C HIS A 143 -14.79 10.69 -11.39
N SER A 144 -15.40 11.21 -10.32
CA SER A 144 -14.64 11.71 -9.18
C SER A 144 -13.97 10.57 -8.41
N ALA A 145 -12.65 10.63 -8.28
CA ALA A 145 -11.86 9.62 -7.60
C ALA A 145 -10.87 10.27 -6.63
N CYS A 146 -10.58 9.59 -5.54
CA CYS A 146 -9.54 10.02 -4.61
C CYS A 146 -8.46 8.95 -4.45
N VAL A 147 -7.26 9.39 -4.07
CA VAL A 147 -6.12 8.52 -3.79
C VAL A 147 -5.69 8.71 -2.36
N SER A 148 -5.71 7.61 -1.59
CA SER A 148 -5.12 7.54 -0.26
C SER A 148 -3.87 6.67 -0.29
N TYR A 149 -2.89 7.03 0.50
CA TYR A 149 -1.66 6.27 0.67
C TYR A 149 -1.58 5.70 2.08
N VAL A 150 -1.33 4.39 2.19
CA VAL A 150 -1.12 3.71 3.47
C VAL A 150 0.35 3.37 3.60
N CYS A 151 1.02 4.06 4.51
CA CYS A 151 2.42 3.85 4.82
C CYS A 151 2.65 2.72 5.83
N GLU A 152 1.77 2.56 6.81
CA GLU A 152 1.89 1.58 7.89
C GLU A 152 0.57 0.79 8.07
N PRO A 153 0.34 -0.27 7.28
CA PRO A 153 -0.93 -1.01 7.30
C PRO A 153 -1.28 -1.62 8.66
N GLY A 154 -0.27 -2.02 9.45
CA GLY A 154 -0.46 -2.59 10.78
C GLY A 154 -1.25 -1.70 11.75
N ARG A 155 -1.30 -0.38 11.52
CA ARG A 155 -2.08 0.57 12.34
C ARG A 155 -3.59 0.50 12.10
N PHE A 156 -4.02 -0.13 11.02
CA PHE A 156 -5.44 -0.20 10.60
C PHE A 156 -6.07 -1.56 10.91
N ARG A 157 -5.34 -2.43 11.60
CA ARG A 157 -5.86 -3.75 12.01
C ARG A 157 -6.82 -3.65 13.18
N GLU A 158 -7.58 -4.71 13.38
CA GLU A 158 -8.25 -4.96 14.64
C GLU A 158 -7.20 -5.38 15.68
N ALA A 159 -7.15 -4.67 16.81
CA ALA A 159 -6.22 -4.99 17.88
C ALA A 159 -6.55 -6.35 18.50
N ARG A 160 -5.53 -7.15 18.73
CA ARG A 160 -5.68 -8.52 19.31
C ARG A 160 -5.67 -8.51 20.84
N ASP A 161 -5.14 -7.44 21.45
CA ASP A 161 -5.12 -7.20 22.88
C ASP A 161 -5.03 -5.70 23.21
N GLU A 162 -5.04 -5.37 24.52
CA GLU A 162 -4.98 -4.00 25.02
C GLU A 162 -3.64 -3.30 24.73
N MET A 163 -2.54 -4.03 24.63
CA MET A 163 -1.23 -3.46 24.30
C MET A 163 -1.19 -3.06 22.83
N GLU A 164 -1.64 -3.91 21.93
CA GLU A 164 -1.71 -3.59 20.52
C GLU A 164 -2.72 -2.47 20.22
N ALA A 165 -3.79 -2.36 21.01
CA ALA A 165 -4.81 -1.32 20.86
C ALA A 165 -4.24 0.12 20.95
N GLN A 166 -3.11 0.30 21.64
CA GLN A 166 -2.43 1.60 21.75
C GLN A 166 -1.70 2.00 20.46
N PHE A 167 -1.48 1.08 19.54
CA PHE A 167 -0.75 1.28 18.28
C PHE A 167 -1.67 1.37 17.06
N VAL A 168 -2.91 0.93 17.19
CA VAL A 168 -3.89 1.01 16.09
C VAL A 168 -4.63 2.35 16.12
N VAL A 169 -5.09 2.78 14.96
CA VAL A 169 -5.86 4.02 14.84
C VAL A 169 -7.26 3.86 15.45
N SER A 170 -7.80 4.96 15.97
CA SER A 170 -9.18 4.99 16.44
C SER A 170 -10.19 4.78 15.31
N GLU A 171 -11.44 4.47 15.65
CA GLU A 171 -12.50 4.31 14.65
C GLU A 171 -12.78 5.61 13.91
N ASP A 172 -12.77 6.75 14.59
CA ASP A 172 -12.96 8.07 13.98
C ASP A 172 -11.86 8.37 12.95
N ALA A 173 -10.59 8.08 13.29
CA ALA A 173 -9.47 8.28 12.38
C ALA A 173 -9.55 7.30 11.17
N LEU A 174 -10.00 6.07 11.41
CA LEU A 174 -10.23 5.09 10.35
C LEU A 174 -11.31 5.58 9.38
N CYS A 175 -12.49 5.97 9.90
CA CYS A 175 -13.61 6.47 9.08
C CYS A 175 -13.28 7.79 8.38
N GLY A 176 -12.46 8.64 9.00
CA GLY A 176 -11.99 9.89 8.39
C GLY A 176 -11.08 9.67 7.18
N LEU A 177 -10.30 8.59 7.16
CA LEU A 177 -9.40 8.21 6.06
C LEU A 177 -10.08 7.28 5.03
N PHE A 178 -11.03 6.48 5.48
CA PHE A 178 -11.72 5.45 4.70
C PHE A 178 -13.23 5.52 4.95
N PRO A 179 -13.93 6.49 4.34
CA PRO A 179 -15.36 6.70 4.57
C PRO A 179 -16.17 5.42 4.32
N PRO A 180 -17.07 5.03 5.24
CA PRO A 180 -17.92 3.86 5.03
C PRO A 180 -18.75 3.95 3.75
N GLY A 181 -18.95 2.81 3.08
CA GLY A 181 -19.75 2.73 1.86
C GLY A 181 -19.05 3.19 0.57
N THR A 182 -17.87 3.81 0.65
CA THR A 182 -17.09 4.16 -0.54
C THR A 182 -16.41 2.93 -1.13
N PRO A 183 -16.64 2.54 -2.39
CA PRO A 183 -15.92 1.46 -3.06
C PRO A 183 -14.42 1.72 -3.10
N ARG A 184 -13.59 0.66 -2.94
CA ARG A 184 -12.13 0.81 -2.88
C ARG A 184 -11.38 -0.14 -3.79
N ILE A 185 -10.32 0.38 -4.38
CA ILE A 185 -9.32 -0.43 -5.08
C ILE A 185 -8.01 -0.31 -4.31
N PHE A 186 -7.58 -1.40 -3.70
CA PHE A 186 -6.26 -1.49 -3.08
C PHE A 186 -5.24 -1.94 -4.12
N VAL A 187 -4.15 -1.19 -4.26
CA VAL A 187 -2.98 -1.59 -5.04
C VAL A 187 -1.79 -1.69 -4.12
N THR A 188 -1.22 -2.88 -4.00
CA THR A 188 -0.33 -3.22 -2.88
C THR A 188 1.03 -3.74 -3.34
N HIS A 189 2.05 -3.41 -2.56
CA HIS A 189 3.42 -3.92 -2.77
C HIS A 189 3.50 -5.43 -2.55
N THR A 190 2.82 -5.93 -1.53
CA THR A 190 2.79 -7.32 -1.12
C THR A 190 1.70 -8.11 -1.83
N ARG A 191 1.59 -9.40 -1.54
CA ARG A 191 0.41 -10.19 -1.90
C ARG A 191 -0.83 -9.59 -1.22
N PRO A 192 -2.01 -9.66 -1.86
CA PRO A 192 -3.26 -9.17 -1.27
C PRO A 192 -3.66 -9.88 0.02
N GLU A 193 -3.43 -11.18 0.11
CA GLU A 193 -3.96 -12.07 1.15
C GLU A 193 -3.59 -11.65 2.58
N PRO A 194 -2.33 -11.32 2.91
CA PRO A 194 -1.96 -10.83 4.24
C PRO A 194 -2.65 -9.50 4.58
N LEU A 195 -2.82 -8.62 3.59
CA LEU A 195 -3.42 -7.31 3.79
C LEU A 195 -4.93 -7.36 3.98
N VAL A 196 -5.64 -8.28 3.31
CA VAL A 196 -7.08 -8.49 3.57
C VAL A 196 -7.32 -8.80 5.06
N GLY A 197 -6.47 -9.65 5.66
CA GLY A 197 -6.54 -9.95 7.09
C GLY A 197 -6.20 -8.75 7.99
N VAL A 198 -5.17 -8.00 7.64
CA VAL A 198 -4.74 -6.81 8.41
C VAL A 198 -5.77 -5.69 8.34
N LEU A 199 -6.39 -5.48 7.17
CA LEU A 199 -7.32 -4.39 6.90
C LEU A 199 -8.80 -4.77 7.12
N ARG A 200 -9.09 -5.85 7.84
CA ARG A 200 -10.45 -6.37 8.02
C ARG A 200 -11.44 -5.44 8.76
N ARG A 201 -10.94 -4.38 9.42
CA ARG A 201 -11.80 -3.31 9.94
C ARG A 201 -12.46 -2.49 8.83
N LEU A 202 -11.88 -2.49 7.64
CA LEU A 202 -12.49 -1.95 6.44
C LEU A 202 -13.39 -3.03 5.82
N ASP A 203 -14.44 -2.62 5.11
CA ASP A 203 -15.22 -3.58 4.32
C ASP A 203 -14.34 -4.10 3.18
N THR A 204 -13.89 -5.34 3.30
CA THR A 204 -13.05 -6.05 2.32
C THR A 204 -13.84 -7.03 1.47
N SER A 205 -15.17 -6.97 1.50
CA SER A 205 -16.03 -7.81 0.67
C SER A 205 -15.85 -7.52 -0.83
N LEU A 206 -16.15 -8.49 -1.67
CA LEU A 206 -16.06 -8.34 -3.13
C LEU A 206 -17.05 -7.32 -3.71
N THR A 207 -18.07 -6.93 -2.95
CA THR A 207 -19.00 -5.87 -3.34
C THR A 207 -18.48 -4.47 -3.01
N ALA A 208 -17.56 -4.36 -2.06
CA ALA A 208 -17.01 -3.08 -1.58
C ALA A 208 -15.59 -2.81 -2.07
N CYS A 209 -14.78 -3.83 -2.38
CA CYS A 209 -13.40 -3.58 -2.78
C CYS A 209 -12.80 -4.63 -3.74
N ARG A 210 -11.68 -4.24 -4.35
CA ARG A 210 -10.75 -5.12 -5.07
C ARG A 210 -9.35 -4.91 -4.57
N PHE A 211 -8.55 -5.98 -4.61
CA PHE A 211 -7.12 -5.95 -4.29
C PHE A 211 -6.31 -6.34 -5.52
N ALA A 212 -5.38 -5.47 -5.90
CA ALA A 212 -4.32 -5.74 -6.86
C ALA A 212 -2.98 -5.75 -6.11
N GLY A 213 -2.15 -6.77 -6.30
CA GLY A 213 -0.89 -6.91 -5.59
C GLY A 213 0.05 -7.91 -6.27
N PHE A 214 1.15 -8.20 -5.62
CA PHE A 214 2.15 -9.12 -6.13
C PHE A 214 1.58 -10.53 -6.31
N ARG A 215 1.81 -11.13 -7.49
CA ARG A 215 1.33 -12.48 -7.87
C ARG A 215 2.46 -13.40 -8.32
N ASN A 216 3.69 -12.95 -8.17
CA ASN A 216 4.88 -13.65 -8.67
C ASN A 216 4.80 -13.96 -10.18
N ARG A 217 4.46 -12.96 -10.97
CA ARG A 217 4.40 -13.02 -12.44
C ARG A 217 5.37 -12.00 -13.05
N GLY A 218 5.85 -12.28 -14.26
CA GLY A 218 6.64 -11.36 -15.07
C GLY A 218 8.13 -11.69 -15.16
N GLY A 219 8.66 -12.57 -14.33
CA GLY A 219 10.08 -12.94 -14.39
C GLY A 219 11.00 -11.72 -14.15
N THR A 220 11.90 -11.44 -15.09
CA THR A 220 12.93 -10.39 -15.02
C THR A 220 12.53 -9.09 -15.72
N LEU A 221 11.28 -8.70 -15.68
CA LEU A 221 10.78 -7.47 -16.28
C LEU A 221 11.25 -6.22 -15.51
N ASP A 222 11.22 -5.08 -16.16
CA ASP A 222 11.35 -3.79 -15.49
C ASP A 222 10.11 -3.48 -14.62
N VAL A 223 10.15 -2.37 -13.87
CA VAL A 223 9.06 -2.01 -12.94
C VAL A 223 7.71 -1.92 -13.63
N SER A 224 7.64 -1.32 -14.83
CA SER A 224 6.37 -1.19 -15.57
C SER A 224 5.87 -2.55 -16.05
N GLY A 225 6.76 -3.38 -16.56
CA GLY A 225 6.45 -4.75 -16.95
C GLY A 225 6.01 -5.62 -15.76
N MET A 226 6.67 -5.48 -14.59
CA MET A 226 6.27 -6.18 -13.37
C MET A 226 4.89 -5.75 -12.89
N LEU A 227 4.59 -4.44 -12.87
CA LEU A 227 3.26 -3.93 -12.53
C LEU A 227 2.19 -4.44 -13.49
N PHE A 228 2.49 -4.45 -14.78
CA PHE A 228 1.58 -4.97 -15.81
C PHE A 228 1.32 -6.47 -15.63
N ALA A 229 2.37 -7.30 -15.54
CA ALA A 229 2.25 -8.75 -15.41
C ALA A 229 1.51 -9.17 -14.13
N ASN A 230 1.63 -8.40 -13.05
CA ASN A 230 0.91 -8.61 -11.80
C ASN A 230 -0.46 -7.91 -11.75
N ARG A 231 -0.91 -7.30 -12.85
CA ARG A 231 -2.20 -6.60 -12.97
C ARG A 231 -2.35 -5.43 -11.99
N CYS A 232 -1.25 -4.74 -11.72
CA CYS A 232 -1.18 -3.56 -10.85
C CYS A 232 -0.97 -2.25 -11.62
N ALA A 233 -0.84 -2.27 -12.95
CA ALA A 233 -0.77 -1.07 -13.76
C ALA A 233 -2.10 -0.31 -13.74
N TRP A 234 -2.06 1.01 -13.90
CA TRP A 234 -3.21 1.92 -13.81
C TRP A 234 -4.44 1.46 -14.62
N ALA A 235 -4.25 0.90 -15.83
CA ALA A 235 -5.35 0.43 -16.64
C ALA A 235 -6.08 -0.78 -16.04
N HIS A 236 -5.37 -1.66 -15.32
CA HIS A 236 -6.00 -2.74 -14.57
C HIS A 236 -6.80 -2.20 -13.37
N LEU A 237 -6.30 -1.12 -12.71
CA LEU A 237 -7.04 -0.48 -11.61
C LEU A 237 -8.32 0.16 -12.14
N ILE A 238 -8.30 0.78 -13.32
CA ILE A 238 -9.49 1.29 -14.00
C ILE A 238 -10.49 0.17 -14.30
N GLN A 239 -10.02 -1.00 -14.76
CA GLN A 239 -10.90 -2.16 -14.95
C GLN A 239 -11.62 -2.55 -13.65
N HIS A 240 -10.88 -2.60 -12.54
CA HIS A 240 -11.46 -2.88 -11.22
C HIS A 240 -12.44 -1.80 -10.75
N CYS A 241 -12.16 -0.52 -11.04
CA CYS A 241 -13.10 0.56 -10.77
C CYS A 241 -14.40 0.38 -11.58
N ALA A 242 -14.28 0.06 -12.86
CA ALA A 242 -15.43 -0.18 -13.72
C ALA A 242 -16.32 -1.32 -13.20
N GLU A 243 -15.69 -2.43 -12.77
CA GLU A 243 -16.40 -3.57 -12.16
C GLU A 243 -17.17 -3.18 -10.90
N LEU A 244 -16.55 -2.43 -9.97
CA LEU A 244 -17.21 -2.01 -8.72
C LEU A 244 -18.30 -0.96 -8.94
N LEU A 245 -18.12 -0.08 -9.90
CA LEU A 245 -19.07 1.00 -10.20
C LEU A 245 -20.18 0.57 -11.17
N GLY A 246 -20.10 -0.65 -11.72
CA GLY A 246 -21.06 -1.12 -12.73
C GLY A 246 -20.96 -0.36 -14.07
N ILE A 247 -19.78 0.14 -14.41
CA ILE A 247 -19.49 0.92 -15.62
C ILE A 247 -18.84 0.01 -16.66
N GLN A 248 -19.15 0.23 -17.93
CA GLN A 248 -18.47 -0.50 -19.00
C GLN A 248 -17.02 -0.03 -19.13
N PRO A 249 -16.00 -0.91 -19.03
CA PRO A 249 -14.59 -0.51 -19.11
C PRO A 249 -14.24 0.29 -20.38
N ALA A 250 -14.94 0.05 -21.49
CA ALA A 250 -14.75 0.76 -22.76
C ALA A 250 -15.12 2.26 -22.71
N THR A 251 -15.82 2.72 -21.69
CA THR A 251 -16.07 4.16 -21.47
C THR A 251 -14.91 4.86 -20.76
N LEU A 252 -14.07 4.09 -20.09
CA LEU A 252 -12.95 4.60 -19.29
C LEU A 252 -11.58 4.38 -19.96
N LEU A 253 -11.45 3.31 -20.73
CA LEU A 253 -10.22 2.91 -21.41
C LEU A 253 -10.38 2.96 -22.93
N GLU A 254 -9.29 3.28 -23.61
CA GLU A 254 -9.20 3.19 -25.06
C GLU A 254 -9.18 1.71 -25.51
N ARG A 255 -9.56 1.47 -26.75
CA ARG A 255 -9.55 0.11 -27.32
C ARG A 255 -8.18 -0.58 -27.21
N SER A 256 -7.12 0.14 -27.55
CA SER A 256 -5.74 -0.38 -27.46
C SER A 256 -5.32 -0.74 -26.04
N GLU A 257 -5.79 0.02 -25.02
CA GLU A 257 -5.54 -0.23 -23.60
C GLU A 257 -6.30 -1.49 -23.12
N LEU A 258 -7.57 -1.64 -23.55
CA LEU A 258 -8.36 -2.84 -23.27
C LEU A 258 -7.75 -4.09 -23.92
N GLU A 259 -7.31 -4.00 -25.17
CA GLU A 259 -6.63 -5.09 -25.87
C GLU A 259 -5.32 -5.46 -25.13
N ALA A 260 -4.55 -4.45 -24.66
CA ALA A 260 -3.32 -4.68 -23.90
C ALA A 260 -3.57 -5.45 -22.59
N ILE A 261 -4.50 -4.96 -21.74
CA ILE A 261 -4.75 -5.61 -20.44
C ILE A 261 -5.47 -6.97 -20.57
N SER A 262 -6.08 -7.24 -21.73
CA SER A 262 -6.65 -8.57 -22.06
C SER A 262 -5.60 -9.55 -22.61
N GLY A 263 -4.37 -9.10 -22.86
CA GLY A 263 -3.29 -9.94 -23.40
C GLY A 263 -3.30 -10.08 -24.93
N HIS A 264 -4.09 -9.27 -25.65
CA HIS A 264 -4.18 -9.31 -27.12
C HIS A 264 -3.53 -8.11 -27.81
N GLY A 265 -3.08 -7.10 -27.05
CA GLY A 265 -2.50 -5.86 -27.56
C GLY A 265 -1.05 -5.63 -27.10
N ASN A 266 -0.53 -4.47 -27.49
CA ASN A 266 0.81 -4.04 -27.05
C ASN A 266 0.76 -3.51 -25.61
N PRO A 267 1.41 -4.12 -24.63
CA PRO A 267 1.40 -3.64 -23.24
C PRO A 267 2.05 -2.26 -23.06
N GLN A 268 2.89 -1.81 -23.98
CA GLN A 268 3.56 -0.50 -23.91
C GLN A 268 2.58 0.68 -23.87
N VAL A 269 1.36 0.51 -24.35
CA VAL A 269 0.33 1.58 -24.33
C VAL A 269 -0.15 1.93 -22.92
N VAL A 270 0.13 1.07 -21.93
CA VAL A 270 -0.21 1.27 -20.53
C VAL A 270 1.00 1.45 -19.60
N PHE A 271 2.23 1.47 -20.13
CA PHE A 271 3.50 1.65 -19.36
C PHE A 271 3.82 3.12 -19.03
#